data_c3d7dffcbcfba0022a3b3dfbd158956b
#
_entry.id   c3d7dffcbcfba0022a3b3dfbd158956b
#
_cell.length_a   1.000
_cell.length_b   1.000
_cell.length_c   1.000
_cell.angle_alpha   90.00
_cell.angle_beta   90.00
_cell.angle_gamma   90.00
#
_symmetry.space_group_name_H-M   'P 1'
#
loop_
_entity.id
_entity.type
_entity.pdbx_description
1 polymer ?
#
loop_
_entity_poly.entity_id
_entity_poly.type
_entity_poly.pdbx_seq_one_letter_code
_entity_poly.pdbx_strand_id
1 'polypeptide(L)'
;MYNPFNIISSFRLSFLPPLMIYLAAGVSGLTNIVGLFFVKEYLDLSAAFLAGLGFWAGLPWVLKMPLGHIVDLIWKFKSILVFFGALIMAISSLIMYFLIAHKEEMISVLNAETWFIISTLLAPIGFVLQDVVADALTVEAIPKTDEKGNEIDFKTLKSLNVVMQLLGRVSIISGTLIVSFINLIMFSDSSEMSDNEKIVTYGKIYLYSLIVPIISIMGVVFSYISSKSRLNKLIKNGLAFDKAFNLIYPVLKATKPNKSIITGSIIFVIFTLSIGISKIPFSQEIVFIGSFLIIVYLLITLSNQLDAVSKRMLIGTAIIIFVFRAMPGVGQGASWFEIDVLKFDQEFLSLLGLIASILTIVGIFVLRPLMENASMSKLIIILSIAGSIFLLPSLAMFYGIHEITSKITNGIVDARFIAIFNTALESPLGQVSMIPILAWIAQSAPSHLKATFFAVLASFTNLALSASNLGTKYLNQIFIVTREVKSKTGEITTQADYSELGILLLTVLLLTLTLPILATILIRKLKLIAY
;
A
#
# COMPACT_ATOMS: atom_id res chain seq x y z
N MET A 1 31.36 -3.58 -12.34
CA MET A 1 30.89 -2.65 -11.29
C MET A 1 29.54 -2.09 -11.71
N TYR A 2 28.53 -2.26 -10.89
CA TYR A 2 27.18 -1.78 -11.16
C TYR A 2 27.13 -0.26 -10.88
N ASN A 3 26.78 0.54 -11.89
CA ASN A 3 26.61 1.97 -11.72
C ASN A 3 25.11 2.24 -11.44
N PRO A 4 24.72 2.65 -10.22
CA PRO A 4 23.33 2.95 -9.90
C PRO A 4 22.74 4.06 -10.80
N PHE A 5 23.57 4.93 -11.38
CA PHE A 5 23.18 5.98 -12.32
C PHE A 5 22.76 5.48 -13.71
N ASN A 6 23.00 4.20 -14.06
CA ASN A 6 22.49 3.63 -15.31
C ASN A 6 20.96 3.56 -15.38
N ILE A 7 20.26 3.72 -14.25
CA ILE A 7 18.80 3.79 -14.22
C ILE A 7 18.30 5.10 -14.82
N ILE A 8 18.96 6.22 -14.48
CA ILE A 8 18.62 7.56 -15.01
C ILE A 8 18.85 7.61 -16.52
N SER A 9 19.95 7.01 -17.01
CA SER A 9 20.23 6.93 -18.45
C SER A 9 19.24 6.04 -19.22
N SER A 10 18.57 5.13 -18.52
CA SER A 10 17.53 4.24 -19.08
C SER A 10 16.12 4.82 -19.02
N PHE A 11 15.95 5.99 -18.41
CA PHE A 11 14.65 6.68 -18.35
C PHE A 11 14.17 7.07 -19.75
N ARG A 12 12.91 6.81 -20.02
CA ARG A 12 12.24 7.16 -21.27
C ARG A 12 10.97 7.94 -20.97
N LEU A 13 10.64 8.91 -21.80
CA LEU A 13 9.40 9.70 -21.66
C LEU A 13 8.13 8.81 -21.70
N SER A 14 8.21 7.66 -22.37
CA SER A 14 7.11 6.68 -22.37
C SER A 14 6.83 6.06 -21.00
N PHE A 15 7.76 6.17 -20.02
CA PHE A 15 7.56 5.69 -18.67
C PHE A 15 6.73 6.65 -17.80
N LEU A 16 6.70 7.93 -18.20
CA LEU A 16 6.05 8.99 -17.40
C LEU A 16 4.56 8.71 -17.09
N PRO A 17 3.72 8.22 -18.03
CA PRO A 17 2.30 7.98 -17.77
C PRO A 17 2.03 7.06 -16.56
N PRO A 18 2.53 5.80 -16.51
CA PRO A 18 2.32 4.95 -15.34
C PRO A 18 2.99 5.50 -14.08
N LEU A 19 4.16 6.16 -14.19
CA LEU A 19 4.84 6.77 -13.05
C LEU A 19 4.03 7.91 -12.43
N MET A 20 3.26 8.66 -13.22
CA MET A 20 2.36 9.69 -12.69
C MET A 20 1.23 9.09 -11.86
N ILE A 21 0.65 7.95 -12.28
CA ILE A 21 -0.38 7.27 -11.49
C ILE A 21 0.22 6.71 -10.19
N TYR A 22 1.43 6.15 -10.24
CA TYR A 22 2.14 5.71 -9.04
C TYR A 22 2.53 6.87 -8.12
N LEU A 23 2.92 8.02 -8.69
CA LEU A 23 3.16 9.25 -7.92
C LEU A 23 1.88 9.70 -7.21
N ALA A 24 0.73 9.70 -7.91
CA ALA A 24 -0.56 10.01 -7.33
C ALA A 24 -0.89 9.06 -6.17
N ALA A 25 -0.59 7.76 -6.31
CA ALA A 25 -0.74 6.79 -5.22
C ALA A 25 0.11 7.15 -4.00
N GLY A 26 1.33 7.66 -4.19
CA GLY A 26 2.16 8.18 -3.09
C GLY A 26 1.58 9.46 -2.47
N VAL A 27 1.15 10.41 -3.32
CA VAL A 27 0.57 11.70 -2.87
C VAL A 27 -0.76 11.52 -2.15
N SER A 28 -1.47 10.42 -2.36
CA SER A 28 -2.74 10.14 -1.65
C SER A 28 -2.60 10.03 -0.14
N GLY A 29 -1.38 9.74 0.35
CA GLY A 29 -1.08 9.80 1.77
C GLY A 29 -1.19 11.19 2.41
N LEU A 30 -1.48 12.26 1.64
CA LEU A 30 -1.58 13.64 2.12
C LEU A 30 -2.56 13.80 3.28
N THR A 31 -3.62 13.03 3.29
CA THR A 31 -4.66 13.07 4.32
C THR A 31 -4.41 12.15 5.52
N ASN A 32 -3.33 11.35 5.54
CA ASN A 32 -3.11 10.34 6.57
C ASN A 32 -2.92 10.93 7.96
N ILE A 33 -2.07 11.96 8.10
CA ILE A 33 -1.81 12.63 9.37
C ILE A 33 -3.09 13.32 9.85
N VAL A 34 -3.75 14.07 8.97
CA VAL A 34 -5.01 14.73 9.28
C VAL A 34 -6.08 13.72 9.69
N GLY A 35 -6.19 12.61 8.98
CA GLY A 35 -7.15 11.54 9.31
C GLY A 35 -6.89 10.95 10.69
N LEU A 36 -5.62 10.72 11.03
CA LEU A 36 -5.22 10.22 12.35
C LEU A 36 -5.67 11.16 13.47
N PHE A 37 -5.35 12.46 13.37
CA PHE A 37 -5.72 13.44 14.38
C PHE A 37 -7.23 13.70 14.40
N PHE A 38 -7.88 13.78 13.24
CA PHE A 38 -9.32 13.95 13.14
C PHE A 38 -10.10 12.81 13.82
N VAL A 39 -9.70 11.55 13.56
CA VAL A 39 -10.28 10.38 14.23
C VAL A 39 -10.07 10.45 15.73
N LYS A 40 -8.84 10.80 16.14
CA LYS A 40 -8.50 10.90 17.56
C LYS A 40 -9.29 11.99 18.29
N GLU A 41 -9.45 13.14 17.67
CA GLU A 41 -10.01 14.34 18.36
C GLU A 41 -11.53 14.44 18.24
N TYR A 42 -12.12 13.91 17.16
CA TYR A 42 -13.52 14.22 16.81
C TYR A 42 -14.44 13.00 16.63
N LEU A 43 -13.90 11.77 16.57
CA LEU A 43 -14.69 10.56 16.37
C LEU A 43 -14.54 9.60 17.54
N ASP A 44 -15.64 8.97 17.96
CA ASP A 44 -15.63 7.94 19.00
C ASP A 44 -15.53 6.54 18.40
N LEU A 45 -14.36 6.23 17.81
CA LEU A 45 -14.08 4.94 17.19
C LEU A 45 -12.94 4.23 17.92
N SER A 46 -13.14 2.98 18.33
CA SER A 46 -12.14 2.18 19.02
C SER A 46 -10.99 1.75 18.07
N ALA A 47 -9.82 1.45 18.64
CA ALA A 47 -8.69 0.92 17.88
C ALA A 47 -9.03 -0.39 17.18
N ALA A 48 -9.80 -1.28 17.83
CA ALA A 48 -10.28 -2.52 17.23
C ALA A 48 -11.23 -2.27 16.05
N PHE A 49 -12.14 -1.29 16.16
CA PHE A 49 -13.03 -0.90 15.07
C PHE A 49 -12.23 -0.36 13.87
N LEU A 50 -11.24 0.51 14.10
CA LEU A 50 -10.39 1.07 13.06
C LEU A 50 -9.56 -0.01 12.35
N ALA A 51 -9.05 -0.99 13.08
CA ALA A 51 -8.38 -2.15 12.49
C ALA A 51 -9.34 -2.99 11.62
N GLY A 52 -10.58 -3.20 12.09
CA GLY A 52 -11.64 -3.85 11.32
C GLY A 52 -12.04 -3.04 10.07
N LEU A 53 -12.09 -1.72 10.16
CA LEU A 53 -12.31 -0.84 9.00
C LEU A 53 -11.17 -0.97 8.00
N GLY A 54 -9.92 -1.09 8.46
CA GLY A 54 -8.74 -1.40 7.64
C GLY A 54 -8.87 -2.73 6.88
N PHE A 55 -9.49 -3.76 7.48
CA PHE A 55 -9.82 -5.00 6.77
C PHE A 55 -10.70 -4.74 5.54
N TRP A 56 -11.81 -4.00 5.72
CA TRP A 56 -12.73 -3.68 4.63
C TRP A 56 -12.07 -2.81 3.56
N ALA A 57 -11.28 -1.82 3.97
CA ALA A 57 -10.50 -0.97 3.07
C ALA A 57 -9.42 -1.74 2.28
N GLY A 58 -8.95 -2.87 2.81
CA GLY A 58 -7.99 -3.76 2.14
C GLY A 58 -8.61 -4.69 1.08
N LEU A 59 -9.91 -4.97 1.14
CA LEU A 59 -10.58 -5.92 0.24
C LEU A 59 -10.51 -5.55 -1.25
N PRO A 60 -10.63 -4.29 -1.67
CA PRO A 60 -10.47 -3.92 -3.08
C PRO A 60 -9.15 -4.41 -3.69
N TRP A 61 -8.07 -4.46 -2.92
CA TRP A 61 -6.77 -4.99 -3.36
C TRP A 61 -6.76 -6.51 -3.59
N VAL A 62 -7.64 -7.25 -2.92
CA VAL A 62 -7.85 -8.68 -3.18
C VAL A 62 -8.56 -8.88 -4.52
N LEU A 63 -9.42 -7.93 -4.93
CA LEU A 63 -10.13 -7.93 -6.21
C LEU A 63 -9.27 -7.52 -7.41
N LYS A 64 -7.99 -7.25 -7.22
CA LYS A 64 -7.09 -6.85 -8.32
C LYS A 64 -7.06 -7.85 -9.48
N MET A 65 -7.20 -9.16 -9.20
CA MET A 65 -7.23 -10.20 -10.22
C MET A 65 -8.41 -10.08 -11.20
N PRO A 66 -9.66 -10.01 -10.75
CA PRO A 66 -10.79 -9.80 -11.68
C PRO A 66 -10.73 -8.46 -12.40
N LEU A 67 -10.26 -7.40 -11.73
CA LEU A 67 -10.07 -6.10 -12.35
C LEU A 67 -9.03 -6.15 -13.48
N GLY A 68 -7.93 -6.89 -13.29
CA GLY A 68 -6.92 -7.12 -14.34
C GLY A 68 -7.54 -7.79 -15.58
N HIS A 69 -8.42 -8.79 -15.37
CA HIS A 69 -9.13 -9.42 -16.49
C HIS A 69 -10.09 -8.46 -17.20
N ILE A 70 -10.78 -7.59 -16.45
CA ILE A 70 -11.62 -6.54 -17.03
C ILE A 70 -10.77 -5.58 -17.86
N VAL A 71 -9.60 -5.14 -17.37
CA VAL A 71 -8.67 -4.29 -18.14
C VAL A 71 -8.27 -4.95 -19.45
N ASP A 72 -7.96 -6.26 -19.44
CA ASP A 72 -7.63 -7.00 -20.65
C ASP A 72 -8.80 -7.04 -21.65
N LEU A 73 -10.04 -7.17 -21.17
CA LEU A 73 -11.24 -7.16 -22.00
C LEU A 73 -11.54 -5.79 -22.63
N ILE A 74 -11.35 -4.72 -21.84
CA ILE A 74 -11.60 -3.34 -22.27
C ILE A 74 -10.30 -2.60 -22.63
N TRP A 75 -9.26 -3.29 -23.07
CA TRP A 75 -7.91 -2.75 -23.26
C TRP A 75 -7.85 -1.37 -23.91
N LYS A 76 -8.65 -1.17 -24.96
CA LYS A 76 -8.73 0.12 -25.68
C LYS A 76 -9.35 1.24 -24.82
N PHE A 77 -10.18 0.89 -23.86
CA PHE A 77 -10.95 1.80 -23.02
C PHE A 77 -10.51 1.76 -21.55
N LYS A 78 -9.40 1.06 -21.23
CA LYS A 78 -8.91 0.90 -19.85
C LYS A 78 -8.76 2.23 -19.09
N SER A 79 -8.46 3.32 -19.82
CA SER A 79 -8.34 4.66 -19.23
C SER A 79 -9.64 5.15 -18.56
N ILE A 80 -10.81 4.63 -18.95
CA ILE A 80 -12.08 4.94 -18.30
C ILE A 80 -12.04 4.56 -16.82
N LEU A 81 -11.38 3.46 -16.46
CA LEU A 81 -11.22 3.05 -15.06
C LEU A 81 -10.40 4.05 -14.24
N VAL A 82 -9.43 4.74 -14.86
CA VAL A 82 -8.67 5.80 -14.19
C VAL A 82 -9.58 6.99 -13.88
N PHE A 83 -10.44 7.39 -14.82
CA PHE A 83 -11.40 8.48 -14.60
C PHE A 83 -12.42 8.12 -13.51
N PHE A 84 -12.96 6.90 -13.52
CA PHE A 84 -13.86 6.42 -12.47
C PHE A 84 -13.14 6.36 -11.11
N GLY A 85 -11.94 5.83 -11.07
CA GLY A 85 -11.13 5.79 -9.85
C GLY A 85 -10.84 7.21 -9.33
N ALA A 86 -10.48 8.14 -10.22
CA ALA A 86 -10.24 9.54 -9.90
C ALA A 86 -11.50 10.23 -9.33
N LEU A 87 -12.66 9.97 -9.92
CA LEU A 87 -13.94 10.50 -9.44
C LEU A 87 -14.28 9.99 -8.03
N ILE A 88 -14.14 8.68 -7.80
CA ILE A 88 -14.40 8.06 -6.48
C ILE A 88 -13.46 8.65 -5.42
N MET A 89 -12.18 8.83 -5.74
CA MET A 89 -11.22 9.45 -4.81
C MET A 89 -11.54 10.91 -4.53
N ALA A 90 -11.95 11.66 -5.55
CA ALA A 90 -12.39 13.05 -5.37
C ALA A 90 -13.61 13.13 -4.45
N ILE A 91 -14.61 12.25 -4.64
CA ILE A 91 -15.78 12.16 -3.78
C ILE A 91 -15.36 11.85 -2.32
N SER A 92 -14.47 10.87 -2.12
CA SER A 92 -13.95 10.53 -0.79
C SER A 92 -13.30 11.75 -0.11
N SER A 93 -12.43 12.47 -0.81
CA SER A 93 -11.77 13.68 -0.26
C SER A 93 -12.77 14.81 0.02
N LEU A 94 -13.76 15.01 -0.86
CA LEU A 94 -14.81 16.03 -0.66
C LEU A 94 -15.73 15.70 0.52
N ILE A 95 -16.08 14.43 0.74
CA ILE A 95 -16.85 14.02 1.93
C ILE A 95 -16.12 14.47 3.20
N MET A 96 -14.82 14.21 3.30
CA MET A 96 -14.05 14.61 4.48
C MET A 96 -13.88 16.12 4.57
N TYR A 97 -13.66 16.81 3.45
CA TYR A 97 -13.60 18.27 3.44
C TYR A 97 -14.89 18.88 3.98
N PHE A 98 -16.07 18.46 3.47
CA PHE A 98 -17.34 18.96 3.93
C PHE A 98 -17.64 18.57 5.38
N LEU A 99 -17.27 17.35 5.81
CA LEU A 99 -17.41 16.92 7.19
C LEU A 99 -16.63 17.81 8.17
N ILE A 100 -15.48 18.35 7.74
CA ILE A 100 -14.64 19.23 8.55
C ILE A 100 -15.12 20.69 8.46
N ALA A 101 -15.37 21.20 7.24
CA ALA A 101 -15.66 22.60 6.99
C ALA A 101 -17.14 22.96 7.22
N HIS A 102 -18.07 22.02 7.02
CA HIS A 102 -19.52 22.18 7.12
C HIS A 102 -20.14 21.10 8.02
N LYS A 103 -19.56 20.94 9.21
CA LYS A 103 -19.87 19.85 10.14
C LYS A 103 -21.36 19.75 10.46
N GLU A 104 -22.02 20.88 10.80
CA GLU A 104 -23.43 20.89 11.21
C GLU A 104 -24.36 20.39 10.10
N GLU A 105 -24.14 20.83 8.87
CA GLU A 105 -24.91 20.42 7.70
C GLU A 105 -24.72 18.93 7.41
N MET A 106 -23.47 18.43 7.44
CA MET A 106 -23.16 17.03 7.20
C MET A 106 -23.77 16.11 8.28
N ILE A 107 -23.67 16.50 9.54
CA ILE A 107 -24.20 15.71 10.67
C ILE A 107 -25.73 15.69 10.67
N SER A 108 -26.41 16.70 10.11
CA SER A 108 -27.86 16.68 9.96
C SER A 108 -28.38 15.55 9.06
N VAL A 109 -27.54 15.02 8.18
CA VAL A 109 -27.88 13.93 7.24
C VAL A 109 -27.44 12.57 7.79
N LEU A 110 -26.18 12.43 8.19
CA LEU A 110 -25.60 11.21 8.77
C LEU A 110 -24.60 11.60 9.86
N ASN A 111 -24.37 10.72 10.85
CA ASN A 111 -23.37 10.98 11.89
C ASN A 111 -21.93 11.03 11.30
N ALA A 112 -21.02 11.68 12.01
CA ALA A 112 -19.66 11.92 11.56
C ALA A 112 -18.90 10.61 11.28
N GLU A 113 -19.09 9.59 12.12
CA GLU A 113 -18.48 8.27 11.99
C GLU A 113 -18.91 7.60 10.69
N THR A 114 -20.19 7.69 10.31
CA THR A 114 -20.70 7.11 9.07
C THR A 114 -20.07 7.79 7.85
N TRP A 115 -19.96 9.12 7.83
CA TRP A 115 -19.28 9.84 6.76
C TRP A 115 -17.81 9.45 6.63
N PHE A 116 -17.11 9.33 7.78
CA PHE A 116 -15.73 8.88 7.82
C PHE A 116 -15.58 7.46 7.26
N ILE A 117 -16.46 6.52 7.65
CA ILE A 117 -16.45 5.15 7.14
C ILE A 117 -16.66 5.13 5.64
N ILE A 118 -17.64 5.87 5.11
CA ILE A 118 -17.91 5.95 3.67
C ILE A 118 -16.68 6.47 2.93
N SER A 119 -16.08 7.56 3.38
CA SER A 119 -14.87 8.11 2.77
C SER A 119 -13.72 7.12 2.78
N THR A 120 -13.46 6.49 3.94
CA THR A 120 -12.37 5.52 4.12
C THR A 120 -12.52 4.28 3.23
N LEU A 121 -13.74 3.87 2.91
CA LEU A 121 -13.99 2.73 2.02
C LEU A 121 -13.96 3.12 0.54
N LEU A 122 -14.34 4.33 0.18
CA LEU A 122 -14.33 4.81 -1.21
C LEU A 122 -12.90 4.99 -1.75
N ALA A 123 -11.99 5.54 -0.96
CA ALA A 123 -10.63 5.82 -1.41
C ALA A 123 -9.89 4.59 -1.98
N PRO A 124 -9.82 3.43 -1.29
CA PRO A 124 -9.16 2.23 -1.81
C PRO A 124 -9.80 1.68 -3.09
N ILE A 125 -11.13 1.81 -3.24
CA ILE A 125 -11.82 1.41 -4.48
C ILE A 125 -11.31 2.25 -5.65
N GLY A 126 -11.26 3.57 -5.48
CA GLY A 126 -10.73 4.49 -6.48
C GLY A 126 -9.27 4.20 -6.83
N PHE A 127 -8.46 3.87 -5.82
CA PHE A 127 -7.06 3.51 -5.99
C PHE A 127 -6.86 2.24 -6.81
N VAL A 128 -7.53 1.17 -6.45
CA VAL A 128 -7.35 -0.14 -7.10
C VAL A 128 -7.73 -0.07 -8.57
N LEU A 129 -8.78 0.70 -8.93
CA LEU A 129 -9.16 0.92 -10.32
C LEU A 129 -8.04 1.60 -11.11
N GLN A 130 -7.34 2.56 -10.52
CA GLN A 130 -6.23 3.25 -11.17
C GLN A 130 -4.96 2.40 -11.22
N ASP A 131 -4.66 1.68 -10.15
CA ASP A 131 -3.46 0.86 -10.01
C ASP A 131 -3.42 -0.29 -11.02
N VAL A 132 -4.56 -0.95 -11.25
CA VAL A 132 -4.66 -2.01 -12.28
C VAL A 132 -4.38 -1.46 -13.69
N VAL A 133 -4.81 -0.23 -13.97
CA VAL A 133 -4.50 0.42 -15.25
C VAL A 133 -3.05 0.87 -15.31
N ALA A 134 -2.49 1.36 -14.20
CA ALA A 134 -1.07 1.70 -14.13
C ALA A 134 -0.18 0.50 -14.44
N ASP A 135 -0.49 -0.67 -13.88
CA ASP A 135 0.21 -1.92 -14.20
C ASP A 135 0.14 -2.25 -15.71
N ALA A 136 -1.03 -2.09 -16.33
CA ALA A 136 -1.18 -2.29 -17.78
C ALA A 136 -0.36 -1.27 -18.60
N LEU A 137 -0.34 -0.01 -18.16
CA LEU A 137 0.44 1.05 -18.79
C LEU A 137 1.95 0.83 -18.65
N THR A 138 2.44 0.17 -17.59
CA THR A 138 3.87 -0.18 -17.47
C THR A 138 4.30 -1.11 -18.60
N VAL A 139 3.46 -2.05 -18.99
CA VAL A 139 3.73 -2.98 -20.10
C VAL A 139 3.73 -2.24 -21.45
N GLU A 140 2.80 -1.31 -21.65
CA GLU A 140 2.74 -0.49 -22.88
C GLU A 140 3.89 0.52 -22.98
N ALA A 141 4.35 1.06 -21.86
CA ALA A 141 5.40 2.06 -21.81
C ALA A 141 6.74 1.52 -22.32
N ILE A 142 6.98 0.20 -22.22
CA ILE A 142 8.21 -0.44 -22.67
C ILE A 142 8.14 -0.65 -24.18
N PRO A 143 9.01 0.02 -24.98
CA PRO A 143 9.01 -0.13 -26.42
C PRO A 143 9.49 -1.54 -26.79
N LYS A 144 8.78 -2.18 -27.70
CA LYS A 144 9.17 -3.47 -28.28
C LYS A 144 10.06 -3.31 -29.52
N THR A 145 10.08 -2.10 -30.07
CA THR A 145 10.86 -1.74 -31.26
C THR A 145 11.70 -0.49 -31.01
N ASP A 146 12.81 -0.38 -31.70
CA ASP A 146 13.65 0.82 -31.73
C ASP A 146 13.00 1.96 -32.56
N GLU A 147 13.68 3.09 -32.70
CA GLU A 147 13.18 4.25 -33.48
C GLU A 147 13.09 3.96 -34.99
N LYS A 148 13.74 2.91 -35.48
CA LYS A 148 13.71 2.45 -36.87
C LYS A 148 12.68 1.35 -37.13
N GLY A 149 12.00 0.88 -36.06
CA GLY A 149 11.01 -0.20 -36.14
C GLY A 149 11.58 -1.62 -36.03
N ASN A 150 12.87 -1.79 -35.71
CA ASN A 150 13.47 -3.10 -35.49
C ASN A 150 13.13 -3.60 -34.08
N GLU A 151 12.98 -4.92 -33.92
CA GLU A 151 12.73 -5.53 -32.62
C GLU A 151 13.90 -5.29 -31.64
N ILE A 152 13.58 -4.91 -30.41
CA ILE A 152 14.57 -4.78 -29.33
C ILE A 152 14.91 -6.18 -28.80
N ASP A 153 16.19 -6.44 -28.57
CA ASP A 153 16.65 -7.73 -28.06
C ASP A 153 16.07 -8.05 -26.66
N PHE A 154 15.93 -9.34 -26.38
CA PHE A 154 15.32 -9.84 -25.15
C PHE A 154 16.02 -9.36 -23.87
N LYS A 155 17.36 -9.23 -23.89
CA LYS A 155 18.14 -8.80 -22.72
C LYS A 155 17.84 -7.34 -22.38
N THR A 156 17.77 -6.48 -23.39
CA THR A 156 17.41 -5.06 -23.25
C THR A 156 15.96 -4.91 -22.78
N LEU A 157 14.99 -5.67 -23.35
CA LEU A 157 13.61 -5.67 -22.90
C LEU A 157 13.47 -6.10 -21.44
N LYS A 158 14.21 -7.14 -21.02
CA LYS A 158 14.23 -7.58 -19.63
C LYS A 158 14.76 -6.47 -18.70
N SER A 159 15.84 -5.80 -19.10
CA SER A 159 16.40 -4.68 -18.35
C SER A 159 15.42 -3.52 -18.21
N LEU A 160 14.73 -3.12 -19.29
CA LEU A 160 13.73 -2.04 -19.29
C LEU A 160 12.55 -2.36 -18.37
N ASN A 161 12.11 -3.63 -18.33
CA ASN A 161 11.07 -4.06 -17.40
C ASN A 161 11.49 -3.88 -15.93
N VAL A 162 12.73 -4.28 -15.58
CA VAL A 162 13.26 -4.12 -14.23
C VAL A 162 13.35 -2.63 -13.86
N VAL A 163 13.86 -1.80 -14.76
CA VAL A 163 13.97 -0.35 -14.56
C VAL A 163 12.57 0.26 -14.35
N MET A 164 11.58 -0.14 -15.14
CA MET A 164 10.21 0.37 -15.01
C MET A 164 9.60 0.06 -13.63
N GLN A 165 9.75 -1.18 -13.15
CA GLN A 165 9.24 -1.58 -11.84
C GLN A 165 9.94 -0.82 -10.70
N LEU A 166 11.24 -0.63 -10.79
CA LEU A 166 12.01 0.14 -9.81
C LEU A 166 11.59 1.61 -9.79
N LEU A 167 11.46 2.23 -10.97
CA LEU A 167 11.00 3.62 -11.09
C LEU A 167 9.56 3.77 -10.55
N GLY A 168 8.69 2.78 -10.76
CA GLY A 168 7.35 2.76 -10.17
C GLY A 168 7.39 2.85 -8.64
N ARG A 169 8.27 2.09 -7.99
CA ARG A 169 8.44 2.16 -6.52
C ARG A 169 9.02 3.50 -6.06
N VAL A 170 10.06 3.98 -6.75
CA VAL A 170 10.63 5.31 -6.48
C VAL A 170 9.56 6.39 -6.64
N SER A 171 8.68 6.28 -7.65
CA SER A 171 7.61 7.27 -7.89
C SER A 171 6.60 7.31 -6.75
N ILE A 172 6.16 6.14 -6.23
CA ILE A 172 5.27 6.08 -5.06
C ILE A 172 5.93 6.76 -3.86
N ILE A 173 7.19 6.40 -3.55
CA ILE A 173 7.90 6.95 -2.39
C ILE A 173 8.20 8.44 -2.57
N SER A 174 8.46 8.89 -3.80
CA SER A 174 8.58 10.33 -4.10
C SER A 174 7.28 11.07 -3.83
N GLY A 175 6.12 10.43 -4.07
CA GLY A 175 4.82 10.96 -3.68
C GLY A 175 4.69 11.10 -2.16
N THR A 176 5.09 10.09 -1.39
CA THR A 176 5.08 10.18 0.08
C THR A 176 6.06 11.23 0.61
N LEU A 177 7.21 11.42 -0.05
CA LEU A 177 8.15 12.50 0.26
C LEU A 177 7.51 13.88 0.09
N ILE A 178 6.84 14.11 -1.04
CA ILE A 178 6.10 15.36 -1.32
C ILE A 178 5.04 15.60 -0.26
N VAL A 179 4.29 14.56 0.11
CA VAL A 179 3.26 14.61 1.17
C VAL A 179 3.86 15.05 2.50
N SER A 180 4.93 14.40 2.93
CA SER A 180 5.58 14.71 4.20
C SER A 180 6.11 16.14 4.23
N PHE A 181 6.65 16.63 3.10
CA PHE A 181 7.10 18.00 2.96
C PHE A 181 5.95 19.01 3.00
N ILE A 182 4.83 18.73 2.30
CA ILE A 182 3.64 19.59 2.35
C ILE A 182 3.07 19.64 3.77
N ASN A 183 2.91 18.47 4.43
CA ASN A 183 2.40 18.41 5.79
C ASN A 183 3.32 19.15 6.77
N LEU A 184 4.65 19.03 6.63
CA LEU A 184 5.60 19.76 7.46
C LEU A 184 5.42 21.27 7.35
N ILE A 185 5.19 21.80 6.12
CA ILE A 185 4.92 23.24 5.91
C ILE A 185 3.53 23.62 6.46
N MET A 186 2.51 22.78 6.24
CA MET A 186 1.14 23.09 6.65
C MET A 186 0.95 23.05 8.17
N PHE A 187 1.77 22.29 8.87
CA PHE A 187 1.74 22.12 10.33
C PHE A 187 2.96 22.72 11.03
N SER A 188 3.75 23.57 10.33
CA SER A 188 4.77 24.37 11.00
C SER A 188 4.12 25.14 12.15
N ASP A 189 4.75 25.07 13.32
CA ASP A 189 4.23 25.68 14.54
C ASP A 189 2.86 25.12 15.02
N SER A 190 2.54 23.85 14.74
CA SER A 190 1.26 23.23 15.09
C SER A 190 0.97 23.26 16.59
N SER A 191 2.00 23.33 17.43
CA SER A 191 1.89 23.48 18.88
C SER A 191 1.34 24.85 19.31
N GLU A 192 1.52 25.89 18.48
CA GLU A 192 1.04 27.25 18.71
C GLU A 192 -0.34 27.52 18.08
N MET A 193 -0.79 26.64 17.15
CA MET A 193 -2.07 26.76 16.49
C MET A 193 -3.23 26.56 17.44
N SER A 194 -4.22 27.45 17.37
CA SER A 194 -5.51 27.23 18.02
C SER A 194 -6.28 26.06 17.39
N ASP A 195 -7.23 25.46 18.09
CA ASP A 195 -8.05 24.35 17.59
C ASP A 195 -8.81 24.74 16.30
N ASN A 196 -9.26 25.98 16.19
CA ASN A 196 -9.92 26.46 14.97
C ASN A 196 -8.95 26.53 13.78
N GLU A 197 -7.71 26.96 13.98
CA GLU A 197 -6.70 27.01 12.93
C GLU A 197 -6.33 25.60 12.46
N LYS A 198 -6.24 24.63 13.38
CA LYS A 198 -6.03 23.21 13.05
C LYS A 198 -7.17 22.65 12.19
N ILE A 199 -8.43 22.90 12.58
CA ILE A 199 -9.61 22.46 11.81
C ILE A 199 -9.60 23.05 10.39
N VAL A 200 -9.31 24.35 10.25
CA VAL A 200 -9.20 25.00 8.93
C VAL A 200 -8.08 24.37 8.10
N THR A 201 -6.94 24.09 8.73
CA THR A 201 -5.80 23.44 8.09
C THR A 201 -6.14 22.01 7.62
N TYR A 202 -6.84 21.22 8.46
CA TYR A 202 -7.34 19.90 8.08
C TYR A 202 -8.24 19.96 6.84
N GLY A 203 -9.20 20.90 6.82
CA GLY A 203 -10.06 21.10 5.67
C GLY A 203 -9.27 21.45 4.39
N LYS A 204 -8.30 22.37 4.48
CA LYS A 204 -7.42 22.72 3.35
C LYS A 204 -6.65 21.51 2.81
N ILE A 205 -6.13 20.63 3.67
CA ILE A 205 -5.38 19.43 3.26
C ILE A 205 -6.29 18.47 2.49
N TYR A 206 -7.53 18.24 2.94
CA TYR A 206 -8.49 17.44 2.17
C TYR A 206 -8.86 18.09 0.83
N LEU A 207 -8.96 19.41 0.76
CA LEU A 207 -9.16 20.12 -0.51
C LEU A 207 -7.95 19.98 -1.43
N TYR A 208 -6.73 20.13 -0.90
CA TYR A 208 -5.50 19.94 -1.67
C TYR A 208 -5.30 18.50 -2.14
N SER A 209 -5.86 17.51 -1.42
CA SER A 209 -5.80 16.11 -1.85
C SER A 209 -6.53 15.85 -3.18
N LEU A 210 -7.39 16.77 -3.65
CA LEU A 210 -7.98 16.73 -5.00
C LEU A 210 -6.92 16.83 -6.12
N ILE A 211 -5.68 17.20 -5.81
CA ILE A 211 -4.57 17.12 -6.76
C ILE A 211 -4.26 15.67 -7.16
N VAL A 212 -4.53 14.69 -6.29
CA VAL A 212 -4.26 13.27 -6.53
C VAL A 212 -5.00 12.74 -7.77
N PRO A 213 -6.33 12.85 -7.87
CA PRO A 213 -7.04 12.46 -9.08
C PRO A 213 -6.60 13.26 -10.32
N ILE A 214 -6.21 14.53 -10.17
CA ILE A 214 -5.69 15.34 -11.28
C ILE A 214 -4.38 14.75 -11.81
N ILE A 215 -3.42 14.41 -10.95
CA ILE A 215 -2.15 13.78 -11.36
C ILE A 215 -2.40 12.46 -12.09
N SER A 216 -3.32 11.64 -11.61
CA SER A 216 -3.68 10.37 -12.26
C SER A 216 -4.27 10.57 -13.65
N ILE A 217 -5.19 11.51 -13.80
CA ILE A 217 -5.79 11.87 -15.10
C ILE A 217 -4.72 12.41 -16.06
N MET A 218 -3.82 13.27 -15.58
CA MET A 218 -2.69 13.74 -16.38
C MET A 218 -1.80 12.60 -16.88
N GLY A 219 -1.59 11.54 -16.07
CA GLY A 219 -0.89 10.34 -16.51
C GLY A 219 -1.53 9.70 -17.75
N VAL A 220 -2.86 9.60 -17.78
CA VAL A 220 -3.60 9.10 -18.94
C VAL A 220 -3.48 10.03 -20.15
N VAL A 221 -3.61 11.32 -19.95
CA VAL A 221 -3.46 12.33 -21.02
C VAL A 221 -2.07 12.26 -21.64
N PHE A 222 -1.03 12.16 -20.79
CA PHE A 222 0.36 11.95 -21.24
C PHE A 222 0.56 10.65 -22.00
N SER A 223 -0.10 9.55 -21.57
CA SER A 223 -0.07 8.28 -22.30
C SER A 223 -0.57 8.46 -23.73
N TYR A 224 -1.70 9.14 -23.91
CA TYR A 224 -2.27 9.42 -25.22
C TYR A 224 -1.34 10.29 -26.08
N ILE A 225 -0.80 11.37 -25.51
CA ILE A 225 0.13 12.29 -26.19
C ILE A 225 1.42 11.56 -26.59
N SER A 226 2.00 10.75 -25.69
CA SER A 226 3.21 9.99 -25.94
C SER A 226 3.02 8.97 -27.06
N SER A 227 1.90 8.22 -27.05
CA SER A 227 1.56 7.24 -28.08
C SER A 227 1.38 7.91 -29.45
N LYS A 228 0.68 9.05 -29.50
CA LYS A 228 0.51 9.84 -30.74
C LYS A 228 1.84 10.40 -31.26
N SER A 229 2.70 10.88 -30.38
CA SER A 229 4.04 11.38 -30.74
C SER A 229 4.92 10.26 -31.33
N ARG A 230 4.89 9.05 -30.71
CA ARG A 230 5.62 7.89 -31.22
C ARG A 230 5.11 7.43 -32.58
N LEU A 231 3.77 7.41 -32.77
CA LEU A 231 3.16 7.09 -34.04
C LEU A 231 3.66 8.04 -35.13
N ASN A 232 3.62 9.36 -34.87
CA ASN A 232 4.09 10.38 -35.80
C ASN A 232 5.59 10.24 -36.13
N LYS A 233 6.43 9.89 -35.13
CA LYS A 233 7.86 9.62 -35.36
C LYS A 233 8.09 8.44 -36.28
N LEU A 234 7.39 7.31 -36.06
CA LEU A 234 7.51 6.12 -36.91
C LEU A 234 7.11 6.40 -38.36
N ILE A 235 6.04 7.18 -38.57
CA ILE A 235 5.60 7.61 -39.90
C ILE A 235 6.65 8.53 -40.56
N LYS A 236 7.19 9.50 -39.83
CA LYS A 236 8.27 10.39 -40.32
C LYS A 236 9.54 9.62 -40.68
N ASN A 237 9.82 8.52 -39.98
CA ASN A 237 10.97 7.64 -40.25
C ASN A 237 10.70 6.66 -41.41
N GLY A 238 9.62 6.82 -42.16
CA GLY A 238 9.32 6.06 -43.38
C GLY A 238 8.48 4.79 -43.19
N LEU A 239 7.95 4.52 -41.99
CA LEU A 239 7.01 3.41 -41.81
C LEU A 239 5.64 3.78 -42.37
N ALA A 240 5.02 2.82 -43.10
CA ALA A 240 3.64 2.93 -43.53
C ALA A 240 2.70 3.09 -42.32
N PHE A 241 1.66 3.93 -42.46
CA PHE A 241 0.71 4.24 -41.37
C PHE A 241 0.16 2.98 -40.69
N ASP A 242 -0.29 1.99 -41.45
CA ASP A 242 -0.86 0.75 -40.90
C ASP A 242 0.13 -0.04 -40.06
N LYS A 243 1.40 -0.12 -40.50
CA LYS A 243 2.46 -0.78 -39.74
C LYS A 243 2.79 0.01 -38.46
N ALA A 244 2.96 1.32 -38.56
CA ALA A 244 3.25 2.18 -37.41
C ALA A 244 2.09 2.16 -36.41
N PHE A 245 0.85 2.20 -36.89
CA PHE A 245 -0.35 2.14 -36.05
C PHE A 245 -0.46 0.80 -35.30
N ASN A 246 -0.25 -0.32 -35.98
CA ASN A 246 -0.26 -1.65 -35.36
C ASN A 246 0.90 -1.88 -34.37
N LEU A 247 2.02 -1.20 -34.53
CA LEU A 247 3.14 -1.23 -33.57
C LEU A 247 2.82 -0.45 -32.29
N ILE A 248 2.14 0.68 -32.41
CA ILE A 248 1.77 1.54 -31.26
C ILE A 248 0.48 1.05 -30.58
N TYR A 249 -0.50 0.63 -31.38
CA TYR A 249 -1.80 0.11 -30.94
C TYR A 249 -1.98 -1.33 -31.42
N PRO A 250 -1.18 -2.28 -30.88
CA PRO A 250 -1.30 -3.66 -31.33
C PRO A 250 -2.73 -4.12 -31.15
N VAL A 251 -3.30 -4.66 -32.21
CA VAL A 251 -4.57 -5.38 -32.12
C VAL A 251 -4.27 -6.64 -31.31
N LEU A 252 -4.40 -6.54 -30.01
CA LEU A 252 -4.35 -7.71 -29.15
C LEU A 252 -5.46 -8.64 -29.65
N LYS A 253 -5.12 -9.92 -29.91
CA LYS A 253 -6.14 -10.95 -30.17
C LYS A 253 -7.16 -10.77 -29.06
N ALA A 254 -8.43 -10.52 -29.45
CA ALA A 254 -9.49 -10.25 -28.51
C ALA A 254 -9.45 -11.31 -27.40
N THR A 255 -9.13 -10.89 -26.19
CA THR A 255 -9.08 -11.78 -25.04
C THR A 255 -10.49 -12.32 -24.87
N LYS A 256 -10.67 -13.63 -25.03
CA LYS A 256 -11.99 -14.22 -24.83
C LYS A 256 -12.35 -14.10 -23.35
N PRO A 257 -13.59 -13.66 -23.04
CA PRO A 257 -14.03 -13.56 -21.66
C PRO A 257 -13.89 -14.91 -20.94
N ASN A 258 -13.11 -14.94 -19.87
CA ASN A 258 -13.05 -16.12 -19.01
C ASN A 258 -14.28 -16.11 -18.09
N LYS A 259 -15.30 -16.89 -18.47
CA LYS A 259 -16.58 -16.97 -17.75
C LYS A 259 -16.37 -17.31 -16.26
N SER A 260 -15.45 -18.20 -15.94
CA SER A 260 -15.17 -18.59 -14.55
C SER A 260 -14.62 -17.44 -13.72
N ILE A 261 -13.70 -16.62 -14.27
CA ILE A 261 -13.17 -15.44 -13.59
C ILE A 261 -14.27 -14.41 -13.38
N ILE A 262 -15.05 -14.10 -14.42
CA ILE A 262 -16.12 -13.09 -14.36
C ILE A 262 -17.20 -13.52 -13.37
N THR A 263 -17.71 -14.75 -13.50
CA THR A 263 -18.75 -15.27 -12.60
C THR A 263 -18.26 -15.36 -11.16
N GLY A 264 -17.05 -15.88 -10.94
CA GLY A 264 -16.45 -15.94 -9.63
C GLY A 264 -16.25 -14.55 -8.99
N SER A 265 -15.89 -13.55 -9.80
CA SER A 265 -15.75 -12.16 -9.34
C SER A 265 -17.09 -11.54 -8.94
N ILE A 266 -18.14 -11.76 -9.75
CA ILE A 266 -19.50 -11.27 -9.45
C ILE A 266 -20.01 -11.92 -8.16
N ILE A 267 -19.87 -13.25 -8.03
CA ILE A 267 -20.25 -13.99 -6.82
C ILE A 267 -19.49 -13.44 -5.61
N PHE A 268 -18.18 -13.22 -5.74
CA PHE A 268 -17.37 -12.69 -4.66
C PHE A 268 -17.83 -11.30 -4.22
N VAL A 269 -18.10 -10.38 -5.16
CA VAL A 269 -18.57 -9.03 -4.84
C VAL A 269 -19.95 -9.09 -4.16
N ILE A 270 -20.89 -9.86 -4.72
CA ILE A 270 -22.23 -10.02 -4.12
C ILE A 270 -22.13 -10.63 -2.72
N PHE A 271 -21.34 -11.68 -2.56
CA PHE A 271 -21.09 -12.33 -1.28
C PHE A 271 -20.51 -11.34 -0.25
N THR A 272 -19.46 -10.62 -0.63
CA THR A 272 -18.81 -9.63 0.26
C THR A 272 -19.75 -8.52 0.69
N LEU A 273 -20.50 -7.94 -0.26
CA LEU A 273 -21.46 -6.89 0.04
C LEU A 273 -22.62 -7.41 0.87
N SER A 274 -23.18 -8.58 0.55
CA SER A 274 -24.29 -9.19 1.29
C SER A 274 -23.92 -9.46 2.75
N ILE A 275 -22.74 -10.05 2.97
CA ILE A 275 -22.23 -10.33 4.32
C ILE A 275 -21.87 -9.03 5.04
N GLY A 276 -21.24 -8.07 4.35
CA GLY A 276 -20.81 -6.80 4.95
C GLY A 276 -21.98 -5.94 5.44
N ILE A 277 -23.11 -5.95 4.72
CA ILE A 277 -24.32 -5.16 5.06
C ILE A 277 -25.20 -5.89 6.08
N SER A 278 -25.13 -7.24 6.13
CA SER A 278 -26.10 -8.08 6.85
C SER A 278 -26.02 -8.04 8.38
N LYS A 279 -25.07 -7.31 8.99
CA LYS A 279 -24.83 -7.30 10.45
C LYS A 279 -24.66 -8.70 11.08
N ILE A 280 -24.27 -9.70 10.27
CA ILE A 280 -24.01 -11.05 10.77
C ILE A 280 -22.76 -11.00 11.67
N PRO A 281 -22.77 -11.65 12.85
CA PRO A 281 -21.57 -11.82 13.65
C PRO A 281 -20.43 -12.46 12.81
N PHE A 282 -19.20 -12.03 13.03
CA PHE A 282 -18.02 -12.49 12.30
C PHE A 282 -18.06 -12.31 10.78
N SER A 283 -18.77 -11.25 10.30
CA SER A 283 -18.86 -10.95 8.86
C SER A 283 -17.49 -10.82 8.17
N GLN A 284 -16.51 -10.22 8.84
CA GLN A 284 -15.15 -10.05 8.33
C GLN A 284 -14.43 -11.39 8.18
N GLU A 285 -14.56 -12.26 9.17
CA GLU A 285 -13.97 -13.60 9.19
C GLU A 285 -14.58 -14.50 8.11
N ILE A 286 -15.90 -14.43 7.93
CA ILE A 286 -16.62 -15.17 6.88
C ILE A 286 -16.12 -14.71 5.50
N VAL A 287 -16.03 -13.41 5.25
CA VAL A 287 -15.51 -12.84 3.99
C VAL A 287 -14.05 -13.21 3.79
N PHE A 288 -13.23 -13.16 4.85
CA PHE A 288 -11.83 -13.57 4.79
C PHE A 288 -11.67 -15.03 4.41
N ILE A 289 -12.39 -15.94 5.10
CA ILE A 289 -12.32 -17.38 4.83
C ILE A 289 -12.79 -17.68 3.42
N GLY A 290 -13.91 -17.10 2.96
CA GLY A 290 -14.40 -17.28 1.60
C GLY A 290 -13.38 -16.83 0.55
N SER A 291 -12.78 -15.66 0.74
CA SER A 291 -11.71 -15.14 -0.13
C SER A 291 -10.49 -16.04 -0.12
N PHE A 292 -10.06 -16.50 1.05
CA PHE A 292 -8.92 -17.39 1.22
C PHE A 292 -9.12 -18.72 0.49
N LEU A 293 -10.28 -19.34 0.63
CA LEU A 293 -10.60 -20.60 -0.05
C LEU A 293 -10.59 -20.46 -1.57
N ILE A 294 -11.16 -19.37 -2.09
CA ILE A 294 -11.17 -19.08 -3.53
C ILE A 294 -9.74 -18.92 -4.05
N ILE A 295 -8.93 -18.10 -3.39
CA ILE A 295 -7.54 -17.80 -3.84
C ILE A 295 -6.67 -19.04 -3.72
N VAL A 296 -6.80 -19.83 -2.64
CA VAL A 296 -6.05 -21.09 -2.47
C VAL A 296 -6.45 -22.11 -3.54
N TYR A 297 -7.74 -22.24 -3.85
CA TYR A 297 -8.21 -23.08 -4.95
C TYR A 297 -7.58 -22.68 -6.29
N LEU A 298 -7.56 -21.39 -6.61
CA LEU A 298 -6.94 -20.88 -7.83
C LEU A 298 -5.43 -21.12 -7.84
N LEU A 299 -4.75 -20.92 -6.71
CA LEU A 299 -3.32 -21.13 -6.58
C LEU A 299 -2.95 -22.60 -6.77
N ILE A 300 -3.73 -23.53 -6.21
CA ILE A 300 -3.57 -24.98 -6.40
C ILE A 300 -3.80 -25.33 -7.87
N THR A 301 -4.89 -24.86 -8.47
CA THR A 301 -5.23 -25.13 -9.87
C THR A 301 -4.12 -24.65 -10.82
N LEU A 302 -3.60 -23.44 -10.61
CA LEU A 302 -2.49 -22.92 -11.39
C LEU A 302 -1.19 -23.71 -11.14
N SER A 303 -0.91 -24.08 -9.90
CA SER A 303 0.29 -24.82 -9.55
C SER A 303 0.34 -26.22 -10.17
N ASN A 304 -0.80 -26.81 -10.54
CA ASN A 304 -0.87 -28.10 -11.25
C ASN A 304 -0.26 -28.05 -12.67
N GLN A 305 0.00 -26.86 -13.20
CA GLN A 305 0.66 -26.68 -14.49
C GLN A 305 2.19 -26.61 -14.38
N LEU A 306 2.72 -26.65 -13.16
CA LEU A 306 4.14 -26.66 -12.86
C LEU A 306 4.62 -28.10 -12.63
N ASP A 307 5.91 -28.33 -12.85
CA ASP A 307 6.55 -29.59 -12.41
C ASP A 307 6.51 -29.72 -10.88
N ALA A 308 6.69 -30.94 -10.39
CA ALA A 308 6.51 -31.27 -8.97
C ALA A 308 7.45 -30.47 -8.03
N VAL A 309 8.67 -30.13 -8.49
CA VAL A 309 9.65 -29.39 -7.71
C VAL A 309 9.24 -27.91 -7.65
N SER A 310 8.97 -27.30 -8.79
CA SER A 310 8.51 -25.89 -8.88
C SER A 310 7.19 -25.67 -8.12
N LYS A 311 6.27 -26.62 -8.20
CA LYS A 311 5.01 -26.59 -7.42
C LYS A 311 5.26 -26.56 -5.91
N ARG A 312 6.13 -27.44 -5.39
CA ARG A 312 6.47 -27.49 -3.97
C ARG A 312 7.12 -26.18 -3.52
N MET A 313 8.07 -25.69 -4.30
CA MET A 313 8.75 -24.41 -4.01
C MET A 313 7.80 -23.23 -4.02
N LEU A 314 6.86 -23.19 -4.97
CA LEU A 314 5.84 -22.14 -5.04
C LEU A 314 4.97 -22.13 -3.77
N ILE A 315 4.42 -23.28 -3.40
CA ILE A 315 3.54 -23.42 -2.23
C ILE A 315 4.30 -23.06 -0.95
N GLY A 316 5.49 -23.63 -0.75
CA GLY A 316 6.30 -23.34 0.44
C GLY A 316 6.65 -21.87 0.59
N THR A 317 7.09 -21.23 -0.49
CA THR A 317 7.42 -19.78 -0.48
C THR A 317 6.16 -18.95 -0.26
N ALA A 318 5.03 -19.29 -0.88
CA ALA A 318 3.76 -18.59 -0.69
C ALA A 318 3.31 -18.63 0.79
N ILE A 319 3.42 -19.78 1.46
CA ILE A 319 3.08 -19.91 2.89
C ILE A 319 3.96 -19.00 3.75
N ILE A 320 5.28 -18.99 3.52
CA ILE A 320 6.20 -18.14 4.31
C ILE A 320 5.87 -16.66 4.12
N ILE A 321 5.65 -16.23 2.87
CA ILE A 321 5.27 -14.85 2.56
C ILE A 321 3.93 -14.50 3.22
N PHE A 322 2.95 -15.41 3.15
CA PHE A 322 1.65 -15.20 3.76
C PHE A 322 1.77 -15.00 5.27
N VAL A 323 2.45 -15.92 5.97
CA VAL A 323 2.65 -15.82 7.43
C VAL A 323 3.37 -14.51 7.77
N PHE A 324 4.45 -14.16 7.06
CA PHE A 324 5.19 -12.91 7.30
C PHE A 324 4.31 -11.67 7.13
N ARG A 325 3.49 -11.60 6.08
CA ARG A 325 2.63 -10.43 5.81
C ARG A 325 1.35 -10.40 6.66
N ALA A 326 0.95 -11.54 7.22
CA ALA A 326 -0.23 -11.65 8.08
C ALA A 326 0.03 -11.28 9.55
N MET A 327 1.28 -10.89 9.90
CA MET A 327 1.58 -10.50 11.28
C MET A 327 0.74 -9.28 11.68
N PRO A 328 0.06 -9.34 12.85
CA PRO A 328 -0.73 -8.22 13.34
C PRO A 328 0.15 -7.04 13.72
N GLY A 329 -0.36 -5.83 13.53
CA GLY A 329 0.24 -4.60 14.06
C GLY A 329 -0.29 -4.24 15.45
N VAL A 330 0.28 -3.20 16.05
CA VAL A 330 -0.18 -2.66 17.35
C VAL A 330 -1.52 -1.96 17.23
N GLY A 331 -1.84 -1.39 16.06
CA GLY A 331 -3.07 -0.64 15.83
C GLY A 331 -2.96 0.83 16.26
N GLN A 332 -4.07 1.54 16.21
CA GLN A 332 -4.13 2.99 16.42
C GLN A 332 -3.82 3.42 17.86
N GLY A 333 -3.98 2.51 18.82
CA GLY A 333 -3.68 2.79 20.23
C GLY A 333 -2.24 3.23 20.47
N ALA A 334 -1.27 2.70 19.71
CA ALA A 334 0.12 3.15 19.78
C ALA A 334 0.28 4.60 19.34
N SER A 335 -0.34 4.98 18.22
CA SER A 335 -0.28 6.37 17.73
C SER A 335 -0.98 7.35 18.67
N TRP A 336 -2.05 6.92 19.34
CA TRP A 336 -2.70 7.76 20.37
C TRP A 336 -1.78 7.99 21.57
N PHE A 337 -1.07 6.96 22.03
CA PHE A 337 -0.06 7.10 23.07
C PHE A 337 1.07 8.04 22.66
N GLU A 338 1.56 7.93 21.43
CA GLU A 338 2.61 8.82 20.89
C GLU A 338 2.14 10.28 20.89
N ILE A 339 0.88 10.55 20.54
CA ILE A 339 0.32 11.90 20.53
C ILE A 339 0.05 12.39 21.96
N ASP A 340 -0.61 11.58 22.79
CA ASP A 340 -1.10 12.03 24.10
C ASP A 340 -0.01 12.04 25.16
N VAL A 341 0.86 11.04 25.16
CA VAL A 341 1.87 10.87 26.22
C VAL A 341 3.24 11.41 25.78
N LEU A 342 3.70 11.00 24.57
CA LEU A 342 5.00 11.44 24.06
C LEU A 342 4.94 12.83 23.40
N LYS A 343 3.75 13.41 23.24
CA LYS A 343 3.51 14.76 22.68
C LYS A 343 4.04 14.91 21.26
N PHE A 344 3.87 13.86 20.43
CA PHE A 344 4.18 13.93 19.00
C PHE A 344 3.05 14.67 18.28
N ASP A 345 3.36 15.84 17.78
CA ASP A 345 2.44 16.69 17.02
C ASP A 345 2.49 16.38 15.52
N GLN A 346 1.64 17.05 14.76
CA GLN A 346 1.51 16.88 13.31
C GLN A 346 2.81 17.22 12.58
N GLU A 347 3.51 18.26 13.04
CA GLU A 347 4.80 18.69 12.48
C GLU A 347 5.85 17.60 12.66
N PHE A 348 5.99 17.06 13.88
CA PHE A 348 6.96 16.02 14.17
C PHE A 348 6.67 14.72 13.41
N LEU A 349 5.41 14.28 13.33
CA LEU A 349 5.04 13.10 12.54
C LEU A 349 5.32 13.31 11.05
N SER A 350 5.14 14.53 10.54
CA SER A 350 5.48 14.90 9.16
C SER A 350 6.99 14.84 8.91
N LEU A 351 7.80 15.29 9.88
CA LEU A 351 9.26 15.20 9.85
C LEU A 351 9.72 13.72 9.82
N LEU A 352 9.13 12.87 10.66
CA LEU A 352 9.42 11.42 10.63
C LEU A 352 9.10 10.82 9.27
N GLY A 353 7.96 11.17 8.66
CA GLY A 353 7.57 10.75 7.33
C GLY A 353 8.53 11.22 6.24
N LEU A 354 9.07 12.44 6.36
CA LEU A 354 10.09 12.99 5.46
C LEU A 354 11.38 12.17 5.54
N ILE A 355 11.90 11.94 6.74
CA ILE A 355 13.09 11.13 7.00
C ILE A 355 12.88 9.71 6.47
N ALA A 356 11.74 9.10 6.78
CA ALA A 356 11.39 7.76 6.31
C ALA A 356 11.40 7.66 4.79
N SER A 357 10.79 8.61 4.10
CA SER A 357 10.70 8.62 2.64
C SER A 357 12.07 8.73 1.97
N ILE A 358 12.91 9.65 2.44
CA ILE A 358 14.28 9.83 1.92
C ILE A 358 15.09 8.55 2.13
N LEU A 359 15.10 8.02 3.35
CA LEU A 359 15.92 6.86 3.70
C LEU A 359 15.39 5.56 3.06
N THR A 360 14.09 5.44 2.80
CA THR A 360 13.55 4.33 2.03
C THR A 360 14.04 4.35 0.58
N ILE A 361 14.11 5.52 -0.06
CA ILE A 361 14.69 5.65 -1.40
C ILE A 361 16.17 5.25 -1.38
N VAL A 362 16.94 5.77 -0.42
CA VAL A 362 18.35 5.38 -0.25
C VAL A 362 18.47 3.87 -0.01
N GLY A 363 17.61 3.31 0.84
CA GLY A 363 17.57 1.89 1.17
C GLY A 363 17.36 0.99 -0.05
N ILE A 364 16.50 1.39 -1.00
CA ILE A 364 16.29 0.65 -2.25
C ILE A 364 17.59 0.46 -3.02
N PHE A 365 18.44 1.48 -3.08
CA PHE A 365 19.71 1.40 -3.81
C PHE A 365 20.79 0.69 -3.00
N VAL A 366 20.93 1.00 -1.72
CA VAL A 366 21.98 0.44 -0.84
C VAL A 366 21.74 -1.05 -0.56
N LEU A 367 20.49 -1.44 -0.29
CA LEU A 367 20.14 -2.83 0.06
C LEU A 367 19.80 -3.70 -1.16
N ARG A 368 19.94 -3.17 -2.37
CA ARG A 368 19.72 -3.91 -3.60
C ARG A 368 20.50 -5.23 -3.68
N PRO A 369 21.81 -5.31 -3.35
CA PRO A 369 22.53 -6.58 -3.37
C PRO A 369 21.91 -7.63 -2.44
N LEU A 370 21.38 -7.22 -1.28
CA LEU A 370 20.67 -8.11 -0.37
C LEU A 370 19.38 -8.64 -1.02
N MET A 371 18.60 -7.77 -1.68
CA MET A 371 17.35 -8.14 -2.35
C MET A 371 17.57 -9.07 -3.55
N GLU A 372 18.66 -8.92 -4.28
CA GLU A 372 18.98 -9.73 -5.47
C GLU A 372 19.56 -11.09 -5.12
N ASN A 373 20.38 -11.19 -4.07
CA ASN A 373 21.17 -12.38 -3.78
C ASN A 373 20.62 -13.26 -2.63
N ALA A 374 19.79 -12.71 -1.76
CA ALA A 374 19.25 -13.48 -0.65
C ALA A 374 18.04 -14.31 -1.07
N SER A 375 17.96 -15.55 -0.57
CA SER A 375 16.74 -16.36 -0.72
C SER A 375 15.58 -15.72 0.05
N MET A 376 14.34 -15.96 -0.40
CA MET A 376 13.13 -15.42 0.26
C MET A 376 13.07 -15.81 1.74
N SER A 377 13.42 -17.04 2.07
CA SER A 377 13.50 -17.52 3.46
C SER A 377 14.50 -16.72 4.30
N LYS A 378 15.68 -16.40 3.75
CA LYS A 378 16.70 -15.60 4.45
C LYS A 378 16.22 -14.17 4.65
N LEU A 379 15.60 -13.57 3.64
CA LEU A 379 15.06 -12.22 3.73
C LEU A 379 13.97 -12.13 4.80
N ILE A 380 13.04 -13.07 4.85
CA ILE A 380 11.96 -13.06 5.83
C ILE A 380 12.50 -13.21 7.26
N ILE A 381 13.48 -14.09 7.49
CA ILE A 381 14.12 -14.21 8.81
C ILE A 381 14.78 -12.89 9.22
N ILE A 382 15.58 -12.28 8.32
CA ILE A 382 16.25 -11.00 8.60
C ILE A 382 15.22 -9.91 8.93
N LEU A 383 14.16 -9.80 8.12
CA LEU A 383 13.14 -8.77 8.31
C LEU A 383 12.27 -9.01 9.56
N SER A 384 12.02 -10.27 9.94
CA SER A 384 11.31 -10.58 11.19
C SER A 384 12.13 -10.19 12.41
N ILE A 385 13.44 -10.47 12.40
CA ILE A 385 14.36 -10.05 13.47
C ILE A 385 14.45 -8.52 13.52
N ALA A 386 14.70 -7.88 12.38
CA ALA A 386 14.81 -6.43 12.29
C ALA A 386 13.50 -5.73 12.72
N GLY A 387 12.34 -6.17 12.23
CA GLY A 387 11.06 -5.61 12.62
C GLY A 387 10.78 -5.74 14.11
N SER A 388 11.18 -6.85 14.74
CA SER A 388 11.06 -7.02 16.19
C SER A 388 12.00 -6.09 16.95
N ILE A 389 13.24 -5.89 16.45
CA ILE A 389 14.19 -4.95 17.07
C ILE A 389 13.66 -3.51 16.98
N PHE A 390 13.03 -3.12 15.85
CA PHE A 390 12.48 -1.77 15.69
C PHE A 390 11.19 -1.52 16.47
N LEU A 391 10.55 -2.55 17.00
CA LEU A 391 9.46 -2.37 17.98
C LEU A 391 9.97 -2.14 19.41
N LEU A 392 11.22 -2.49 19.72
CA LEU A 392 11.79 -2.31 21.05
C LEU A 392 11.84 -0.85 21.53
N PRO A 393 12.20 0.16 20.69
CA PRO A 393 12.17 1.56 21.13
C PRO A 393 10.77 2.02 21.54
N SER A 394 9.72 1.65 20.80
CA SER A 394 8.34 1.97 21.18
C SER A 394 7.95 1.32 22.51
N LEU A 395 8.30 0.05 22.71
CA LEU A 395 8.09 -0.66 23.96
C LEU A 395 8.87 -0.01 25.11
N ALA A 396 10.13 0.35 24.87
CA ALA A 396 10.97 1.00 25.87
C ALA A 396 10.47 2.41 26.24
N MET A 397 9.98 3.18 25.26
CA MET A 397 9.36 4.49 25.51
C MET A 397 8.07 4.37 26.33
N PHE A 398 7.27 3.32 26.12
CA PHE A 398 6.10 3.05 26.94
C PHE A 398 6.49 2.85 28.44
N TYR A 399 7.61 2.19 28.72
CA TYR A 399 8.13 2.01 30.08
C TYR A 399 8.99 3.18 30.57
N GLY A 400 8.97 4.33 29.91
CA GLY A 400 9.62 5.56 30.37
C GLY A 400 11.13 5.65 30.15
N ILE A 401 11.72 4.81 29.27
CA ILE A 401 13.17 4.87 29.00
C ILE A 401 13.60 6.25 28.48
N HIS A 402 12.74 6.94 27.73
CA HIS A 402 12.99 8.28 27.21
C HIS A 402 13.14 9.33 28.32
N GLU A 403 12.50 9.16 29.47
CA GLU A 403 12.67 10.04 30.62
C GLU A 403 14.06 9.81 31.29
N ILE A 404 14.47 8.54 31.38
CA ILE A 404 15.76 8.17 31.96
C ILE A 404 16.90 8.68 31.07
N THR A 405 16.81 8.41 29.76
CA THR A 405 17.81 8.85 28.79
C THR A 405 17.90 10.37 28.72
N SER A 406 16.77 11.05 28.74
CA SER A 406 16.69 12.53 28.77
C SER A 406 17.39 13.10 30.00
N LYS A 407 17.15 12.53 31.19
CA LYS A 407 17.83 12.95 32.43
C LYS A 407 19.34 12.75 32.37
N ILE A 408 19.82 11.61 31.88
CA ILE A 408 21.25 11.29 31.79
C ILE A 408 21.97 12.17 30.77
N THR A 409 21.27 12.54 29.66
CA THR A 409 21.86 13.29 28.55
C THR A 409 21.53 14.78 28.56
N ASN A 410 21.03 15.32 29.68
CA ASN A 410 20.60 16.70 29.78
C ASN A 410 19.60 17.15 28.72
N GLY A 411 18.61 16.29 28.41
CA GLY A 411 17.53 16.56 27.46
C GLY A 411 17.81 16.19 25.99
N ILE A 412 19.03 15.71 25.67
CA ILE A 412 19.39 15.41 24.28
C ILE A 412 18.67 14.15 23.77
N VAL A 413 18.68 13.05 24.55
CA VAL A 413 18.06 11.78 24.13
C VAL A 413 16.67 11.65 24.76
N ASP A 414 15.75 12.42 24.25
CA ASP A 414 14.33 12.41 24.60
C ASP A 414 13.50 11.47 23.70
N ALA A 415 12.20 11.46 23.85
CA ALA A 415 11.29 10.63 23.02
C ALA A 415 11.38 10.96 21.52
N ARG A 416 11.53 12.25 21.17
CA ARG A 416 11.64 12.68 19.76
C ARG A 416 12.97 12.20 19.14
N PHE A 417 14.07 12.30 19.85
CA PHE A 417 15.35 11.77 19.39
C PHE A 417 15.28 10.25 19.15
N ILE A 418 14.71 9.49 20.10
CA ILE A 418 14.56 8.03 19.99
C ILE A 418 13.70 7.68 18.74
N ALA A 419 12.60 8.39 18.52
CA ALA A 419 11.73 8.18 17.37
C ALA A 419 12.44 8.48 16.04
N ILE A 420 13.19 9.60 15.94
CA ILE A 420 13.98 9.94 14.74
C ILE A 420 15.02 8.84 14.46
N PHE A 421 15.75 8.42 15.49
CA PHE A 421 16.79 7.40 15.35
C PHE A 421 16.21 6.05 14.91
N ASN A 422 15.10 5.62 15.52
CA ASN A 422 14.39 4.41 15.12
C ASN A 422 13.90 4.49 13.66
N THR A 423 13.26 5.59 13.28
CA THR A 423 12.81 5.84 11.92
C THR A 423 13.97 5.80 10.92
N ALA A 424 15.12 6.37 11.28
CA ALA A 424 16.30 6.38 10.42
C ALA A 424 16.86 4.96 10.18
N LEU A 425 16.82 4.09 11.17
CA LEU A 425 17.29 2.70 11.04
C LEU A 425 16.30 1.78 10.33
N GLU A 426 15.02 1.96 10.58
CA GLU A 426 13.93 1.11 10.03
C GLU A 426 13.65 1.41 8.57
N SER A 427 13.59 2.69 8.20
CA SER A 427 13.09 3.14 6.90
C SER A 427 13.83 2.55 5.69
N PRO A 428 15.17 2.35 5.69
CA PRO A 428 15.86 1.70 4.58
C PRO A 428 15.35 0.30 4.27
N LEU A 429 14.77 -0.41 5.26
CA LEU A 429 14.24 -1.75 5.11
C LEU A 429 12.80 -1.79 4.55
N GLY A 430 12.12 -0.66 4.47
CA GLY A 430 10.69 -0.58 4.13
C GLY A 430 10.31 -1.23 2.79
N GLN A 431 11.22 -1.31 1.80
CA GLN A 431 10.97 -1.95 0.51
C GLN A 431 11.70 -3.29 0.33
N VAL A 432 12.51 -3.72 1.31
CA VAL A 432 13.34 -4.94 1.20
C VAL A 432 12.49 -6.21 1.12
N SER A 433 11.29 -6.22 1.67
CA SER A 433 10.34 -7.34 1.51
C SER A 433 9.57 -7.26 0.19
N MET A 434 9.11 -6.09 -0.18
CA MET A 434 8.15 -5.92 -1.28
C MET A 434 8.78 -6.18 -2.66
N ILE A 435 9.97 -5.66 -2.90
CA ILE A 435 10.66 -5.81 -4.19
C ILE A 435 10.98 -7.29 -4.48
N PRO A 436 11.59 -8.07 -3.57
CA PRO A 436 11.82 -9.49 -3.79
C PRO A 436 10.55 -10.32 -3.92
N ILE A 437 9.48 -9.99 -3.18
CA ILE A 437 8.19 -10.67 -3.32
C ILE A 437 7.63 -10.51 -4.73
N LEU A 438 7.65 -9.29 -5.28
CA LEU A 438 7.18 -9.03 -6.64
C LEU A 438 8.07 -9.72 -7.69
N ALA A 439 9.40 -9.72 -7.48
CA ALA A 439 10.33 -10.41 -8.34
C ALA A 439 10.10 -11.94 -8.31
N TRP A 440 9.88 -12.51 -7.12
CA TRP A 440 9.53 -13.91 -6.97
C TRP A 440 8.22 -14.26 -7.69
N ILE A 441 7.18 -13.44 -7.54
CA ILE A 441 5.90 -13.62 -8.26
C ILE A 441 6.14 -13.67 -9.77
N ALA A 442 6.91 -12.71 -10.30
CA ALA A 442 7.18 -12.62 -11.74
C ALA A 442 8.00 -13.80 -12.27
N GLN A 443 8.92 -14.34 -11.47
CA GLN A 443 9.78 -15.49 -11.83
C GLN A 443 9.05 -16.83 -11.72
N SER A 444 8.09 -16.95 -10.80
CA SER A 444 7.35 -18.21 -10.57
C SER A 444 6.35 -18.53 -11.68
N ALA A 445 6.03 -17.56 -12.53
CA ALA A 445 4.98 -17.69 -13.55
C ALA A 445 5.51 -18.35 -14.83
N PRO A 446 4.84 -19.43 -15.35
CA PRO A 446 5.11 -19.97 -16.69
C PRO A 446 4.94 -18.90 -17.77
N SER A 447 5.73 -19.01 -18.86
CA SER A 447 5.77 -17.99 -19.93
C SER A 447 4.39 -17.69 -20.56
N HIS A 448 3.50 -18.67 -20.60
CA HIS A 448 2.16 -18.57 -21.19
C HIS A 448 1.05 -18.12 -20.21
N LEU A 449 1.35 -18.03 -18.89
CA LEU A 449 0.37 -17.68 -17.85
C LEU A 449 0.87 -16.56 -16.91
N LYS A 450 1.84 -15.77 -17.34
CA LYS A 450 2.49 -14.77 -16.47
C LYS A 450 1.50 -13.81 -15.80
N ALA A 451 0.57 -13.26 -16.55
CA ALA A 451 -0.41 -12.29 -16.03
C ALA A 451 -1.34 -12.92 -14.98
N THR A 452 -1.88 -14.13 -15.27
CA THR A 452 -2.76 -14.83 -14.35
C THR A 452 -2.05 -15.25 -13.06
N PHE A 453 -0.83 -15.80 -13.17
CA PHE A 453 -0.02 -16.15 -12.00
C PHE A 453 0.31 -14.92 -11.15
N PHE A 454 0.73 -13.84 -11.80
CA PHE A 454 1.04 -12.59 -11.11
C PHE A 454 -0.19 -12.09 -10.34
N ALA A 455 -1.35 -12.05 -10.99
CA ALA A 455 -2.58 -11.55 -10.38
C ALA A 455 -3.03 -12.40 -9.19
N VAL A 456 -3.00 -13.73 -9.30
CA VAL A 456 -3.40 -14.64 -8.21
C VAL A 456 -2.44 -14.54 -7.02
N LEU A 457 -1.12 -14.54 -7.26
CA LEU A 457 -0.14 -14.43 -6.20
C LEU A 457 -0.15 -13.05 -5.54
N ALA A 458 -0.36 -11.98 -6.31
CA ALA A 458 -0.53 -10.64 -5.77
C ALA A 458 -1.79 -10.55 -4.88
N SER A 459 -2.92 -11.12 -5.33
CA SER A 459 -4.14 -11.19 -4.52
C SER A 459 -3.94 -12.01 -3.25
N PHE A 460 -3.20 -13.11 -3.32
CA PHE A 460 -2.85 -13.93 -2.15
C PHE A 460 -2.01 -13.14 -1.13
N THR A 461 -1.01 -12.39 -1.60
CA THR A 461 -0.18 -11.56 -0.71
C THR A 461 -0.95 -10.37 -0.14
N ASN A 462 -1.93 -9.82 -0.85
CA ASN A 462 -2.80 -8.76 -0.34
C ASN A 462 -3.82 -9.31 0.68
N LEU A 463 -4.30 -10.53 0.48
CA LEU A 463 -5.17 -11.19 1.47
C LEU A 463 -4.46 -11.42 2.81
N ALA A 464 -3.13 -11.64 2.79
CA ALA A 464 -2.34 -11.71 4.02
C ALA A 464 -2.38 -10.40 4.83
N LEU A 465 -2.45 -9.23 4.16
CA LEU A 465 -2.65 -7.95 4.86
C LEU A 465 -4.04 -7.83 5.49
N SER A 466 -5.07 -8.42 4.85
CA SER A 466 -6.41 -8.50 5.45
C SER A 466 -6.39 -9.40 6.70
N ALA A 467 -5.62 -10.49 6.70
CA ALA A 467 -5.39 -11.31 7.89
C ALA A 467 -4.67 -10.51 8.99
N SER A 468 -3.67 -9.70 8.63
CA SER A 468 -2.97 -8.81 9.56
C SER A 468 -3.94 -7.83 10.24
N ASN A 469 -4.83 -7.19 9.47
CA ASN A 469 -5.83 -6.28 10.02
C ASN A 469 -6.82 -6.98 10.96
N LEU A 470 -7.26 -8.21 10.62
CA LEU A 470 -8.09 -9.01 11.54
C LEU A 470 -7.33 -9.39 12.81
N GLY A 471 -6.09 -9.82 12.70
CA GLY A 471 -5.24 -10.10 13.85
C GLY A 471 -5.08 -8.85 14.74
N THR A 472 -4.83 -7.69 14.15
CA THR A 472 -4.75 -6.40 14.85
C THR A 472 -6.06 -6.07 15.56
N LYS A 473 -7.21 -6.27 14.90
CA LYS A 473 -8.54 -6.09 15.51
C LYS A 473 -8.68 -6.94 16.78
N TYR A 474 -8.37 -8.24 16.68
CA TYR A 474 -8.51 -9.13 17.82
C TYR A 474 -7.55 -8.81 18.96
N LEU A 475 -6.31 -8.45 18.66
CA LEU A 475 -5.37 -7.99 19.69
C LEU A 475 -5.88 -6.73 20.40
N ASN A 476 -6.47 -5.78 19.67
CA ASN A 476 -7.06 -4.55 20.25
C ASN A 476 -8.43 -4.78 20.91
N GLN A 477 -9.04 -5.96 20.76
CA GLN A 477 -10.19 -6.38 21.56
C GLN A 477 -9.78 -7.07 22.87
N ILE A 478 -8.63 -7.75 22.87
CA ILE A 478 -8.07 -8.42 24.05
C ILE A 478 -7.35 -7.39 24.94
N PHE A 479 -6.50 -6.56 24.32
CA PHE A 479 -5.74 -5.52 25.00
C PHE A 479 -6.36 -4.16 24.66
N ILE A 480 -7.19 -3.68 25.56
CA ILE A 480 -8.01 -2.49 25.30
C ILE A 480 -7.18 -1.24 25.58
N VAL A 481 -6.98 -0.45 24.53
CA VAL A 481 -6.34 0.87 24.60
C VAL A 481 -7.37 1.92 24.23
N THR A 482 -7.62 2.88 25.12
CA THR A 482 -8.59 3.96 24.90
C THR A 482 -7.89 5.32 24.93
N ARG A 483 -8.49 6.28 24.23
CA ARG A 483 -8.11 7.69 24.28
C ARG A 483 -9.18 8.50 25.01
N GLU A 484 -8.84 9.71 25.41
CA GLU A 484 -9.83 10.65 25.93
C GLU A 484 -10.83 11.05 24.84
N VAL A 485 -12.11 10.88 25.11
CA VAL A 485 -13.21 11.33 24.26
C VAL A 485 -14.10 12.27 25.08
N LYS A 486 -14.40 13.45 24.52
CA LYS A 486 -15.28 14.45 25.13
C LYS A 486 -16.61 14.52 24.38
N SER A 487 -17.70 14.66 25.15
CA SER A 487 -19.03 14.95 24.61
C SER A 487 -19.08 16.36 24.01
N LYS A 488 -20.18 16.68 23.30
CA LYS A 488 -20.44 18.05 22.80
C LYS A 488 -20.51 19.10 23.92
N THR A 489 -20.80 18.68 25.14
CA THR A 489 -20.84 19.53 26.34
C THR A 489 -19.50 19.72 27.03
N GLY A 490 -18.42 19.06 26.49
CA GLY A 490 -17.06 19.09 27.07
C GLY A 490 -16.85 18.08 28.20
N GLU A 491 -17.84 17.26 28.55
CA GLU A 491 -17.69 16.20 29.55
C GLU A 491 -16.92 15.03 28.96
N ILE A 492 -16.00 14.44 29.73
CA ILE A 492 -15.22 13.26 29.32
C ILE A 492 -16.16 12.05 29.33
N THR A 493 -16.42 11.48 28.16
CA THR A 493 -17.21 10.25 27.98
C THR A 493 -16.35 8.99 28.08
N THR A 494 -15.12 9.05 27.62
CA THR A 494 -14.13 7.96 27.72
C THR A 494 -12.82 8.54 28.21
N GLN A 495 -12.23 7.94 29.24
CA GLN A 495 -10.90 8.33 29.72
C GLN A 495 -9.81 7.66 28.89
N ALA A 496 -8.68 8.33 28.73
CA ALA A 496 -7.50 7.74 28.13
C ALA A 496 -6.94 6.66 29.08
N ASP A 497 -6.80 5.44 28.56
CA ASP A 497 -6.18 4.32 29.25
C ASP A 497 -5.22 3.59 28.32
N TYR A 498 -3.93 3.69 28.62
CA TYR A 498 -2.83 3.05 27.88
C TYR A 498 -2.21 1.89 28.66
N SER A 499 -2.79 1.47 29.79
CA SER A 499 -2.20 0.47 30.70
C SER A 499 -1.87 -0.85 30.01
N GLU A 500 -2.69 -1.30 29.05
CA GLU A 500 -2.49 -2.55 28.31
C GLU A 500 -1.62 -2.40 27.05
N LEU A 501 -1.20 -1.19 26.69
CA LEU A 501 -0.38 -0.96 25.49
C LEU A 501 0.97 -1.67 25.55
N GLY A 502 1.61 -1.74 26.74
CA GLY A 502 2.89 -2.42 26.92
C GLY A 502 2.83 -3.91 26.59
N ILE A 503 1.79 -4.60 27.09
CA ILE A 503 1.60 -6.04 26.81
C ILE A 503 1.18 -6.26 25.36
N LEU A 504 0.42 -5.36 24.74
CA LEU A 504 0.07 -5.37 23.32
C LEU A 504 1.34 -5.26 22.44
N LEU A 505 2.22 -4.28 22.72
CA LEU A 505 3.49 -4.10 22.03
C LEU A 505 4.38 -5.35 22.14
N LEU A 506 4.50 -5.91 23.34
CA LEU A 506 5.28 -7.12 23.59
C LEU A 506 4.71 -8.32 22.82
N THR A 507 3.39 -8.47 22.79
CA THR A 507 2.71 -9.55 22.07
C THR A 507 2.97 -9.44 20.57
N VAL A 508 2.81 -8.26 19.97
CA VAL A 508 3.09 -8.02 18.55
C VAL A 508 4.56 -8.28 18.23
N LEU A 509 5.48 -7.84 19.08
CA LEU A 509 6.91 -8.10 18.93
C LEU A 509 7.21 -9.60 18.90
N LEU A 510 6.67 -10.37 19.86
CA LEU A 510 6.88 -11.81 19.94
C LEU A 510 6.26 -12.54 18.73
N LEU A 511 5.06 -12.16 18.28
CA LEU A 511 4.43 -12.75 17.10
C LEU A 511 5.25 -12.45 15.83
N THR A 512 5.70 -11.21 15.64
CA THR A 512 6.52 -10.79 14.49
C THR A 512 7.85 -11.52 14.45
N LEU A 513 8.46 -11.77 15.60
CA LEU A 513 9.71 -12.52 15.71
C LEU A 513 9.50 -14.01 15.46
N THR A 514 8.51 -14.61 16.11
CA THR A 514 8.44 -16.09 16.22
C THR A 514 7.73 -16.74 15.04
N LEU A 515 6.56 -16.25 14.64
CA LEU A 515 5.71 -16.98 13.68
C LEU A 515 6.32 -17.09 12.29
N PRO A 516 6.92 -16.01 11.67
CA PRO A 516 7.53 -16.14 10.35
C PRO A 516 8.79 -17.02 10.37
N ILE A 517 9.56 -16.99 11.48
CA ILE A 517 10.76 -17.81 11.63
C ILE A 517 10.35 -19.28 11.78
N LEU A 518 9.36 -19.58 12.64
CA LEU A 518 8.84 -20.94 12.82
C LEU A 518 8.25 -21.49 11.53
N ALA A 519 7.45 -20.69 10.81
CA ALA A 519 6.93 -21.07 9.50
C ALA A 519 8.06 -21.40 8.52
N THR A 520 9.09 -20.57 8.46
CA THR A 520 10.25 -20.79 7.59
C THR A 520 10.99 -22.10 7.95
N ILE A 521 11.21 -22.36 9.23
CA ILE A 521 11.87 -23.59 9.70
C ILE A 521 11.02 -24.82 9.36
N LEU A 522 9.71 -24.75 9.60
CA LEU A 522 8.77 -25.85 9.33
C LEU A 522 8.74 -26.18 7.83
N ILE A 523 8.59 -25.17 6.97
CA ILE A 523 8.54 -25.33 5.52
C ILE A 523 9.85 -25.90 4.97
N ARG A 524 11.01 -25.51 5.53
CA ARG A 524 12.30 -26.13 5.19
C ARG A 524 12.37 -27.59 5.62
N LYS A 525 11.92 -27.93 6.84
CA LYS A 525 11.86 -29.33 7.30
C LYS A 525 10.97 -30.22 6.44
N LEU A 526 9.86 -29.64 5.93
CA LEU A 526 8.95 -30.32 5.00
C LEU A 526 9.50 -30.41 3.56
N LYS A 527 10.70 -29.89 3.30
CA LYS A 527 11.36 -29.85 1.97
C LYS A 527 10.50 -29.18 0.88
N LEU A 528 9.70 -28.18 1.29
CA LEU A 528 8.87 -27.39 0.39
C LEU A 528 9.62 -26.19 -0.22
N ILE A 529 10.87 -25.94 0.18
CA ILE A 529 11.75 -24.92 -0.38
C ILE A 529 13.13 -25.53 -0.61
N ALA A 530 13.80 -25.16 -1.70
CA ALA A 530 15.22 -25.47 -1.91
C ALA A 530 16.08 -24.68 -0.90
N TYR A 531 17.20 -25.28 -0.49
CA TYR A 531 18.15 -24.67 0.43
C TYR A 531 18.80 -23.43 -0.11
#